data_9bc80fc69da30b28c613b7600a42f2d2
#
_entry.id   9bc80fc69da30b28c613b7600a42f2d2
#
_cell.length_a   1.000
_cell.length_b   1.000
_cell.length_c   1.000
_cell.angle_alpha   90.00
_cell.angle_beta   90.00
_cell.angle_gamma   90.00
#
_symmetry.space_group_name_H-M   'P 1'
#
loop_
_entity.id
_entity.type
_entity.pdbx_description
1 polymer ?
#
loop_
_entity_poly.entity_id
_entity_poly.type
_entity_poly.pdbx_seq_one_letter_code
_entity_poly.pdbx_strand_id
1 'polypeptide(L)'
;MIADSSPIPLNLCVLTVSDSRNTASDTSGDYLAAALTQDGHTLAGRALLPDDKYKLREIVSLWIADDGIDGVLVTGGTGFTGRDSTPEALSPLLDKEMPGFGELFRAVSFEEIGTSSLQSRAFAGLANNTFIFCLPGSTSACRTAWERIIRAQLDARTKPCNLAALRPRLKE
;
A
#
# COMPACT_ATOMS: atom_id res chain seq x y z
N MET A 1 -20.23 -23.61 -13.33
CA MET A 1 -20.58 -22.18 -13.53
C MET A 1 -19.35 -21.36 -13.15
N ILE A 2 -18.70 -20.74 -14.13
CA ILE A 2 -17.64 -19.75 -13.90
C ILE A 2 -18.41 -18.53 -13.40
N ALA A 3 -18.31 -18.21 -12.11
CA ALA A 3 -18.82 -16.94 -11.61
C ALA A 3 -18.08 -15.84 -12.39
N ASP A 4 -18.81 -15.12 -13.19
CA ASP A 4 -18.33 -13.90 -13.86
C ASP A 4 -18.06 -12.91 -12.75
N SER A 5 -16.83 -12.89 -12.26
CA SER A 5 -16.43 -12.00 -11.17
C SER A 5 -16.33 -10.59 -11.75
N SER A 6 -17.37 -9.79 -11.54
CA SER A 6 -17.31 -8.36 -11.82
C SER A 6 -16.21 -7.71 -10.98
N PRO A 7 -15.56 -6.65 -11.48
CA PRO A 7 -14.64 -5.88 -10.66
C PRO A 7 -15.36 -5.36 -9.41
N ILE A 8 -14.70 -5.48 -8.27
CA ILE A 8 -15.21 -4.97 -6.98
C ILE A 8 -14.46 -3.67 -6.68
N PRO A 9 -15.12 -2.51 -6.77
CA PRO A 9 -14.50 -1.25 -6.36
C PRO A 9 -14.14 -1.29 -4.86
N LEU A 10 -12.93 -0.85 -4.53
CA LEU A 10 -12.44 -0.73 -3.16
C LEU A 10 -12.24 0.75 -2.81
N ASN A 11 -12.48 1.10 -1.58
CA ASN A 11 -12.21 2.43 -1.03
C ASN A 11 -10.78 2.45 -0.48
N LEU A 12 -9.89 3.12 -1.17
CA LEU A 12 -8.46 3.15 -0.87
C LEU A 12 -8.01 4.54 -0.44
N CYS A 13 -7.12 4.59 0.55
CA CYS A 13 -6.43 5.80 0.97
C CYS A 13 -4.98 5.80 0.48
N VAL A 14 -4.42 6.98 0.24
CA VAL A 14 -3.00 7.16 -0.12
C VAL A 14 -2.35 8.07 0.91
N LEU A 15 -1.26 7.59 1.52
CA LEU A 15 -0.42 8.35 2.43
C LEU A 15 0.98 8.50 1.83
N THR A 16 1.41 9.74 1.62
CA THR A 16 2.79 10.05 1.28
C THR A 16 3.55 10.49 2.53
N VAL A 17 4.67 9.83 2.79
CA VAL A 17 5.57 10.11 3.91
C VAL A 17 6.80 10.80 3.35
N SER A 18 6.97 12.08 3.64
CA SER A 18 8.11 12.86 3.15
C SER A 18 8.34 14.12 3.98
N ASP A 19 9.60 14.38 4.33
CA ASP A 19 10.02 15.61 4.98
C ASP A 19 10.25 16.76 3.99
N SER A 20 10.36 16.48 2.70
CA SER A 20 10.77 17.46 1.68
C SER A 20 9.70 17.76 0.63
N ARG A 21 8.71 16.87 0.43
CA ARG A 21 7.66 17.04 -0.57
C ARG A 21 6.52 17.91 -0.04
N ASN A 22 5.83 18.54 -0.97
CA ASN A 22 4.53 19.19 -0.76
C ASN A 22 3.53 18.64 -1.79
N THR A 23 2.30 19.12 -1.74
CA THR A 23 1.24 18.65 -2.65
C THR A 23 1.55 18.85 -4.13
N ALA A 24 2.36 19.86 -4.49
CA ALA A 24 2.74 20.12 -5.89
C ALA A 24 3.90 19.23 -6.37
N SER A 25 4.68 18.65 -5.46
CA SER A 25 5.85 17.80 -5.76
C SER A 25 5.66 16.33 -5.40
N ASP A 26 4.47 15.93 -4.94
CA ASP A 26 4.15 14.56 -4.52
C ASP A 26 3.83 13.65 -5.71
N THR A 27 4.83 13.39 -6.54
CA THR A 27 4.66 12.57 -7.75
C THR A 27 4.31 11.10 -7.47
N SER A 28 4.77 10.54 -6.36
CA SER A 28 4.45 9.15 -5.98
C SER A 28 3.01 9.02 -5.48
N GLY A 29 2.55 9.94 -4.63
CA GLY A 29 1.15 9.98 -4.20
C GLY A 29 0.20 10.26 -5.37
N ASP A 30 0.55 11.17 -6.27
CA ASP A 30 -0.22 11.44 -7.49
C ASP A 30 -0.33 10.19 -8.38
N TYR A 31 0.77 9.47 -8.56
CA TYR A 31 0.76 8.24 -9.33
C TYR A 31 -0.20 7.20 -8.72
N LEU A 32 -0.09 6.94 -7.42
CA LEU A 32 -0.93 5.94 -6.76
C LEU A 32 -2.41 6.32 -6.81
N ALA A 33 -2.74 7.59 -6.56
CA ALA A 33 -4.11 8.09 -6.62
C ALA A 33 -4.70 7.97 -8.03
N ALA A 34 -3.93 8.28 -9.07
CA ALA A 34 -4.36 8.13 -10.45
C ALA A 34 -4.52 6.65 -10.84
N ALA A 35 -3.55 5.80 -10.48
CA ALA A 35 -3.53 4.39 -10.84
C ALA A 35 -4.71 3.63 -10.23
N LEU A 36 -4.97 3.80 -8.93
CA LEU A 36 -6.10 3.13 -8.28
C LEU A 36 -7.45 3.58 -8.87
N THR A 37 -7.60 4.85 -9.20
CA THR A 37 -8.82 5.40 -9.80
C THR A 37 -9.02 4.86 -11.23
N GLN A 38 -7.95 4.80 -12.02
CA GLN A 38 -7.97 4.25 -13.37
C GLN A 38 -8.38 2.77 -13.38
N ASP A 39 -8.00 2.01 -12.36
CA ASP A 39 -8.35 0.59 -12.21
C ASP A 39 -9.74 0.38 -11.56
N GLY A 40 -10.51 1.46 -11.34
CA GLY A 40 -11.90 1.41 -10.91
C GLY A 40 -12.11 1.42 -9.40
N HIS A 41 -11.09 1.72 -8.61
CA HIS A 41 -11.20 1.92 -7.17
C HIS A 41 -11.52 3.38 -6.83
N THR A 42 -11.96 3.62 -5.61
CA THR A 42 -12.28 4.96 -5.09
C THR A 42 -11.14 5.47 -4.24
N LEU A 43 -10.64 6.67 -4.54
CA LEU A 43 -9.74 7.39 -3.63
C LEU A 43 -10.56 7.97 -2.47
N ALA A 44 -10.59 7.27 -1.35
CA ALA A 44 -11.39 7.64 -0.18
C ALA A 44 -10.70 8.67 0.73
N GLY A 45 -9.37 8.71 0.70
CA GLY A 45 -8.59 9.68 1.47
C GLY A 45 -7.18 9.83 0.94
N ARG A 46 -6.60 11.01 1.15
CA ARG A 46 -5.20 11.30 0.79
C ARG A 46 -4.56 12.20 1.83
N ALA A 47 -3.35 11.88 2.23
CA ALA A 47 -2.56 12.70 3.13
C ALA A 47 -1.08 12.72 2.71
N LEU A 48 -0.40 13.81 3.05
CA LEU A 48 1.05 13.95 2.96
C LEU A 48 1.54 14.41 4.33
N LEU A 49 2.37 13.62 4.96
CA LEU A 49 2.88 13.87 6.30
C LEU A 49 4.41 13.78 6.34
N PRO A 50 5.06 14.51 7.26
CA PRO A 50 6.47 14.29 7.54
C PRO A 50 6.70 12.88 8.09
N ASP A 51 7.95 12.41 8.05
CA ASP A 51 8.32 11.12 8.64
C ASP A 51 8.36 11.24 10.17
N ASP A 52 7.18 11.22 10.76
CA ASP A 52 6.92 11.25 12.20
C ASP A 52 6.08 10.02 12.58
N LYS A 53 6.69 9.14 13.34
CA LYS A 53 6.09 7.85 13.73
C LYS A 53 4.69 7.98 14.32
N TYR A 54 4.45 8.99 15.14
CA TYR A 54 3.16 9.13 15.82
C TYR A 54 2.09 9.77 14.95
N LYS A 55 2.47 10.69 14.06
CA LYS A 55 1.55 11.25 13.05
C LYS A 55 1.14 10.20 12.03
N LEU A 56 2.06 9.31 11.62
CA LEU A 56 1.75 8.19 10.74
C LEU A 56 0.78 7.21 11.43
N ARG A 57 1.02 6.88 12.69
CA ARG A 57 0.11 6.03 13.47
C ARG A 57 -1.27 6.64 13.62
N GLU A 58 -1.36 7.93 13.89
CA GLU A 58 -2.63 8.63 14.05
C GLU A 58 -3.50 8.49 12.80
N ILE A 59 -3.01 8.93 11.64
CA ILE A 59 -3.80 8.92 10.41
C ILE A 59 -4.16 7.50 9.95
N VAL A 60 -3.21 6.56 10.03
CA VAL A 60 -3.46 5.18 9.61
C VAL A 60 -4.42 4.49 10.57
N SER A 61 -4.34 4.75 11.88
CA SER A 61 -5.29 4.21 12.86
C SER A 61 -6.72 4.72 12.63
N LEU A 62 -6.88 5.99 12.25
CA LEU A 62 -8.18 6.54 11.87
C LEU A 62 -8.77 5.80 10.66
N TRP A 63 -7.97 5.56 9.63
CA TRP A 63 -8.42 4.80 8.46
C TRP A 63 -8.69 3.31 8.76
N ILE A 64 -7.88 2.69 9.62
CA ILE A 64 -8.12 1.31 10.08
C ILE A 64 -9.44 1.21 10.87
N ALA A 65 -9.78 2.23 11.65
CA ALA A 65 -11.01 2.26 12.44
C ALA A 65 -12.27 2.55 11.63
N ASP A 66 -12.13 3.04 10.41
CA ASP A 66 -13.24 3.33 9.49
C ASP A 66 -13.60 2.08 8.68
N ASP A 67 -14.76 1.50 8.96
CA ASP A 67 -15.28 0.31 8.25
C ASP A 67 -15.50 0.55 6.74
N GLY A 68 -15.54 1.81 6.29
CA GLY A 68 -15.66 2.19 4.90
C GLY A 68 -14.35 2.16 4.12
N ILE A 69 -13.19 1.97 4.77
CA ILE A 69 -11.88 1.93 4.14
C ILE A 69 -11.41 0.48 3.96
N ASP A 70 -11.07 0.14 2.73
CA ASP A 70 -10.67 -1.22 2.35
C ASP A 70 -9.17 -1.43 2.29
N GLY A 71 -8.42 -0.35 2.03
CA GLY A 71 -6.97 -0.42 1.97
C GLY A 71 -6.28 0.93 2.08
N VAL A 72 -5.01 0.88 2.45
CA VAL A 72 -4.13 2.05 2.57
C VAL A 72 -2.85 1.78 1.82
N LEU A 73 -2.50 2.66 0.90
CA LEU A 73 -1.24 2.68 0.18
C LEU A 73 -0.34 3.76 0.80
N VAL A 74 0.75 3.35 1.41
CA VAL A 74 1.74 4.24 2.04
C VAL A 74 2.98 4.28 1.17
N THR A 75 3.47 5.45 0.82
CA THR A 75 4.73 5.61 0.07
C THR A 75 5.69 6.52 0.81
N GLY A 76 6.92 6.06 1.00
CA GLY A 76 7.99 6.77 1.70
C GLY A 76 8.34 6.21 3.07
N GLY A 77 9.48 6.61 3.61
CA GLY A 77 9.95 6.25 4.95
C GLY A 77 10.31 4.80 5.16
N THR A 78 10.61 4.04 4.09
CA THR A 78 10.96 2.60 4.16
C THR A 78 12.46 2.31 4.00
N GLY A 79 13.31 3.32 3.94
CA GLY A 79 14.76 3.17 3.85
C GLY A 79 15.42 2.92 5.20
N PHE A 80 16.76 3.16 5.26
CA PHE A 80 17.60 2.89 6.43
C PHE A 80 18.13 4.17 7.10
N THR A 81 17.74 5.36 6.64
CA THR A 81 18.17 6.60 7.32
C THR A 81 17.47 6.76 8.66
N GLY A 82 18.03 7.60 9.54
CA GLY A 82 17.44 7.83 10.86
C GLY A 82 16.04 8.46 10.82
N ARG A 83 15.64 9.01 9.67
CA ARG A 83 14.29 9.58 9.46
C ARG A 83 13.32 8.57 8.88
N ASP A 84 13.79 7.46 8.30
CA ASP A 84 12.92 6.42 7.76
C ASP A 84 12.28 5.63 8.89
N SER A 85 11.01 5.89 9.20
CA SER A 85 10.32 5.29 10.34
C SER A 85 8.99 4.59 9.99
N THR A 86 8.63 4.49 8.71
CA THR A 86 7.36 3.87 8.30
C THR A 86 7.20 2.43 8.82
N PRO A 87 8.18 1.53 8.72
CA PRO A 87 8.05 0.19 9.30
C PRO A 87 7.84 0.20 10.81
N GLU A 88 8.61 1.01 11.54
CA GLU A 88 8.52 1.15 12.99
C GLU A 88 7.20 1.81 13.44
N ALA A 89 6.64 2.67 12.60
CA ALA A 89 5.35 3.31 12.85
C ALA A 89 4.19 2.33 12.66
N LEU A 90 4.15 1.61 11.54
CA LEU A 90 2.95 0.94 11.07
C LEU A 90 2.92 -0.57 11.28
N SER A 91 4.08 -1.27 11.34
CA SER A 91 4.09 -2.71 11.65
C SER A 91 3.35 -3.05 12.94
N PRO A 92 3.47 -2.26 14.03
CA PRO A 92 2.73 -2.55 15.26
C PRO A 92 1.20 -2.44 15.16
N LEU A 93 0.69 -1.81 14.09
CA LEU A 93 -0.75 -1.69 13.86
C LEU A 93 -1.34 -2.91 13.14
N LEU A 94 -0.51 -3.79 12.59
CA LEU A 94 -0.97 -4.93 11.81
C LEU A 94 -1.45 -6.07 12.74
N ASP A 95 -2.65 -6.57 12.46
CA ASP A 95 -3.17 -7.78 13.09
C ASP A 95 -2.56 -9.04 12.46
N LYS A 96 -2.29 -8.97 11.15
CA LYS A 96 -1.62 -10.03 10.38
C LYS A 96 -0.60 -9.42 9.43
N GLU A 97 0.63 -9.88 9.51
CA GLU A 97 1.65 -9.53 8.54
C GLU A 97 1.46 -10.30 7.23
N MET A 98 1.89 -9.70 6.13
CA MET A 98 1.91 -10.31 4.80
C MET A 98 3.36 -10.36 4.28
N PRO A 99 4.19 -11.29 4.78
CA PRO A 99 5.62 -11.34 4.41
C PRO A 99 5.84 -11.50 2.91
N GLY A 100 4.96 -12.26 2.25
CA GLY A 100 5.03 -12.52 0.81
C GLY A 100 5.00 -11.26 -0.04
N PHE A 101 4.37 -10.17 0.42
CA PHE A 101 4.40 -8.91 -0.31
C PHE A 101 5.83 -8.34 -0.40
N GLY A 102 6.51 -8.20 0.72
CA GLY A 102 7.89 -7.67 0.74
C GLY A 102 8.87 -8.57 -0.01
N GLU A 103 8.72 -9.88 0.11
CA GLU A 103 9.52 -10.87 -0.63
C GLU A 103 9.34 -10.70 -2.14
N LEU A 104 8.09 -10.68 -2.62
CA LEU A 104 7.78 -10.53 -4.03
C LEU A 104 8.19 -9.15 -4.55
N PHE A 105 7.93 -8.08 -3.79
CA PHE A 105 8.32 -6.72 -4.18
C PHE A 105 9.84 -6.60 -4.36
N ARG A 106 10.64 -7.12 -3.43
CA ARG A 106 12.10 -7.11 -3.56
C ARG A 106 12.58 -7.98 -4.71
N ALA A 107 11.93 -9.09 -4.99
CA ALA A 107 12.27 -9.94 -6.14
C ALA A 107 12.04 -9.22 -7.48
N VAL A 108 10.88 -8.60 -7.68
CA VAL A 108 10.61 -7.84 -8.92
C VAL A 108 11.45 -6.57 -9.02
N SER A 109 11.74 -5.92 -7.89
CA SER A 109 12.64 -4.76 -7.86
C SER A 109 14.07 -5.13 -8.23
N PHE A 110 14.53 -6.34 -7.87
CA PHE A 110 15.86 -6.81 -8.24
C PHE A 110 16.04 -6.87 -9.76
N GLU A 111 15.01 -7.22 -10.51
CA GLU A 111 15.05 -7.22 -11.98
C GLU A 111 15.33 -5.81 -12.55
N GLU A 112 14.90 -4.75 -11.85
CA GLU A 112 15.02 -3.36 -12.31
C GLU A 112 16.26 -2.65 -11.77
N ILE A 113 16.55 -2.83 -10.48
CA ILE A 113 17.58 -2.05 -9.76
C ILE A 113 18.68 -2.92 -9.12
N GLY A 114 18.69 -4.23 -9.38
CA GLY A 114 19.71 -5.14 -8.87
C GLY A 114 19.77 -5.17 -7.34
N THR A 115 20.96 -5.20 -6.79
CA THR A 115 21.20 -5.32 -5.34
C THR A 115 20.70 -4.15 -4.51
N SER A 116 20.36 -3.00 -5.12
CA SER A 116 19.74 -1.87 -4.41
C SER A 116 18.37 -2.23 -3.82
N SER A 117 17.69 -3.26 -4.35
CA SER A 117 16.44 -3.79 -3.81
C SER A 117 16.56 -4.30 -2.37
N LEU A 118 17.76 -4.72 -1.95
CA LEU A 118 18.07 -5.16 -0.58
C LEU A 118 17.77 -4.05 0.46
N GLN A 119 17.90 -2.78 0.08
CA GLN A 119 17.68 -1.65 0.96
C GLN A 119 16.19 -1.34 1.18
N SER A 120 15.29 -1.97 0.43
CA SER A 120 13.86 -1.75 0.57
C SER A 120 13.30 -2.52 1.77
N ARG A 121 12.73 -1.79 2.73
CA ARG A 121 11.96 -2.37 3.84
C ARG A 121 10.45 -2.33 3.58
N ALA A 122 10.06 -2.44 2.29
CA ALA A 122 8.65 -2.54 1.90
C ALA A 122 7.98 -3.76 2.57
N PHE A 123 6.78 -3.56 3.05
CA PHE A 123 6.00 -4.57 3.77
C PHE A 123 4.49 -4.34 3.57
N ALA A 124 3.70 -5.34 3.91
CA ALA A 124 2.25 -5.22 3.91
C ALA A 124 1.62 -6.09 5.01
N GLY A 125 0.36 -5.84 5.27
CA GLY A 125 -0.42 -6.61 6.21
C GLY A 125 -1.89 -6.24 6.20
N LEU A 126 -2.58 -6.78 7.20
CA LEU A 126 -4.00 -6.57 7.45
C LEU A 126 -4.18 -6.01 8.85
N ALA A 127 -5.00 -4.99 8.99
CA ALA A 127 -5.44 -4.46 10.28
C ALA A 127 -6.94 -4.14 10.21
N ASN A 128 -7.75 -4.68 11.12
CA ASN A 128 -9.21 -4.46 11.18
C ASN A 128 -9.89 -4.56 9.80
N ASN A 129 -9.56 -5.57 9.00
CA ASN A 129 -10.06 -5.78 7.62
C ASN A 129 -9.61 -4.77 6.56
N THR A 130 -8.67 -3.89 6.88
CA THR A 130 -8.04 -2.94 5.97
C THR A 130 -6.67 -3.47 5.54
N PHE A 131 -6.45 -3.61 4.23
CA PHE A 131 -5.14 -3.97 3.69
C PHE A 131 -4.20 -2.76 3.74
N ILE A 132 -2.97 -2.96 4.22
CA ILE A 132 -1.97 -1.90 4.32
C ILE A 132 -0.75 -2.32 3.52
N PHE A 133 -0.36 -1.49 2.55
CA PHE A 133 0.84 -1.69 1.72
C PHE A 133 1.78 -0.51 1.93
N CYS A 134 3.00 -0.78 2.37
CA CYS A 134 4.02 0.23 2.61
C CYS A 134 5.14 0.09 1.58
N LEU A 135 5.33 1.13 0.79
CA LEU A 135 6.15 1.17 -0.42
C LEU A 135 7.30 2.18 -0.26
N PRO A 136 8.40 2.01 -1.01
CA PRO A 136 9.42 3.07 -1.10
C PRO A 136 8.86 4.37 -1.66
N GLY A 137 9.55 5.47 -1.38
CA GLY A 137 9.09 6.82 -1.72
C GLY A 137 9.24 7.21 -3.21
N SER A 138 9.94 6.42 -4.03
CA SER A 138 10.11 6.76 -5.44
C SER A 138 8.86 6.42 -6.28
N THR A 139 8.54 7.25 -7.25
CA THR A 139 7.43 7.01 -8.18
C THR A 139 7.61 5.71 -8.97
N SER A 140 8.84 5.36 -9.35
CA SER A 140 9.13 4.09 -10.04
C SER A 140 8.83 2.88 -9.16
N ALA A 141 9.20 2.91 -7.87
CA ALA A 141 8.89 1.83 -6.93
C ALA A 141 7.37 1.69 -6.72
N CYS A 142 6.63 2.79 -6.63
CA CYS A 142 5.17 2.78 -6.56
C CYS A 142 4.56 2.15 -7.81
N ARG A 143 5.08 2.48 -8.99
CA ARG A 143 4.66 1.89 -10.26
C ARG A 143 4.89 0.38 -10.28
N THR A 144 6.10 -0.05 -9.95
CA THR A 144 6.45 -1.48 -9.89
C THR A 144 5.54 -2.23 -8.93
N ALA A 145 5.33 -1.71 -7.71
CA ALA A 145 4.45 -2.32 -6.72
C ALA A 145 3.01 -2.43 -7.22
N TRP A 146 2.47 -1.35 -7.78
CA TRP A 146 1.10 -1.33 -8.28
C TRP A 146 0.91 -2.25 -9.48
N GLU A 147 1.67 -2.05 -10.54
CA GLU A 147 1.47 -2.75 -11.81
C GLU A 147 1.81 -4.24 -11.74
N ARG A 148 2.84 -4.60 -10.96
CA ARG A 148 3.34 -5.98 -10.90
C ARG A 148 2.72 -6.83 -9.78
N ILE A 149 2.12 -6.21 -8.74
CA ILE A 149 1.67 -6.94 -7.54
C ILE A 149 0.28 -6.49 -7.10
N ILE A 150 0.12 -5.23 -6.65
CA ILE A 150 -1.05 -4.79 -5.89
C ILE A 150 -2.30 -4.79 -6.75
N ARG A 151 -2.24 -4.26 -7.95
CA ARG A 151 -3.35 -4.22 -8.90
C ARG A 151 -4.01 -5.58 -9.07
N ALA A 152 -3.22 -6.63 -9.30
CA ALA A 152 -3.73 -7.98 -9.48
C ALA A 152 -4.38 -8.53 -8.21
N GLN A 153 -3.85 -8.21 -7.03
CA GLN A 153 -4.39 -8.66 -5.75
C GLN A 153 -5.67 -7.91 -5.33
N LEU A 154 -5.83 -6.68 -5.78
CA LEU A 154 -7.05 -5.89 -5.54
C LEU A 154 -8.12 -6.07 -6.63
N ASP A 155 -7.85 -6.82 -7.68
CA ASP A 155 -8.81 -7.19 -8.71
C ASP A 155 -9.43 -8.57 -8.41
N ALA A 156 -10.72 -8.60 -8.08
CA ALA A 156 -11.46 -9.83 -7.78
C ALA A 156 -11.48 -10.84 -8.92
N ARG A 157 -11.14 -10.45 -10.13
CA ARG A 157 -11.07 -11.31 -11.33
C ARG A 157 -9.76 -12.09 -11.44
N THR A 158 -8.73 -11.70 -10.71
CA THR A 158 -7.41 -12.36 -10.75
C THR A 158 -7.47 -13.77 -10.19
N LYS A 159 -6.94 -14.72 -10.93
CA LYS A 159 -6.88 -16.14 -10.57
C LYS A 159 -5.44 -16.56 -10.24
N PRO A 160 -5.24 -17.60 -9.40
CA PRO A 160 -6.25 -18.46 -8.77
C PRO A 160 -6.93 -17.82 -7.55
N CYS A 161 -6.33 -16.82 -6.91
CA CYS A 161 -6.88 -16.12 -5.74
C CYS A 161 -6.39 -14.67 -5.71
N ASN A 162 -7.10 -13.84 -4.97
CA ASN A 162 -6.77 -12.42 -4.80
C ASN A 162 -7.31 -11.91 -3.45
N LEU A 163 -6.77 -10.79 -2.97
CA LEU A 163 -7.15 -10.20 -1.69
C LEU A 163 -8.57 -9.59 -1.74
N ALA A 164 -8.98 -9.02 -2.87
CA ALA A 164 -10.30 -8.42 -3.00
C ALA A 164 -11.42 -9.45 -2.73
N ALA A 165 -11.27 -10.67 -3.25
CA ALA A 165 -12.24 -11.75 -3.04
C ALA A 165 -12.22 -12.32 -1.60
N LEU A 166 -11.15 -12.10 -0.83
CA LEU A 166 -11.08 -12.53 0.57
C LEU A 166 -11.84 -11.61 1.53
N ARG A 167 -12.12 -10.36 1.12
CA ARG A 167 -12.71 -9.34 2.01
C ARG A 167 -13.95 -9.80 2.78
N PRO A 168 -14.97 -10.44 2.17
CA PRO A 168 -16.15 -10.88 2.91
C PRO A 168 -15.83 -11.85 4.05
N ARG A 169 -14.69 -12.53 3.96
CA ARG A 169 -14.24 -13.55 4.93
C ARG A 169 -13.27 -13.03 5.99
N LEU A 170 -12.85 -11.78 5.90
CA LEU A 170 -11.89 -11.22 6.87
C LEU A 170 -12.48 -11.05 8.27
N LYS A 171 -13.82 -11.04 8.39
CA LYS A 171 -14.56 -10.94 9.67
C LYS A 171 -15.00 -12.29 10.24
N GLU A 172 -14.65 -13.40 9.59
CA GLU A 172 -14.98 -14.76 10.06
C GLU A 172 -14.07 -15.20 11.23
#